data_fecdd71bcb19b76dd2e714f4c07ab594
#
_entry.id   fecdd71bcb19b76dd2e714f4c07ab594
#
_cell.length_a   1.000
_cell.length_b   1.000
_cell.length_c   1.000
_cell.angle_alpha   90.00
_cell.angle_beta   90.00
_cell.angle_gamma   90.00
#
_symmetry.space_group_name_H-M   'P 1'
#
loop_
_entity.id
_entity.type
_entity.pdbx_description
1 polymer ?
#
loop_
_entity_poly.entity_id
_entity_poly.type
_entity_poly.pdbx_seq_one_letter_code
_entity_poly.pdbx_strand_id
1 'polypeptide(L)'
;REYSSAASDVYKRQVLTSRLIDRPIRPLFPKGFGREVQIICTVLSMDKNDDADAISIIGASAALQLSGLPFQGPLSAAKVGFIDGNYVLNPSLDELNESSLNMMVAGSQDAIFMVESEANELSEDQMLGAILFAQAEMKPSLELIEELVSQASISPIEYETKEEDIETCLLYTSPSPRDPM
;
A
#
# COMPACT_ATOMS: atom_id res chain seq x y z
N ARG A 1 9.33 10.82 31.95
CA ARG A 1 10.15 10.36 30.78
C ARG A 1 9.49 9.22 29.98
N GLU A 2 8.73 8.32 30.61
CA GLU A 2 8.03 7.20 29.92
C GLU A 2 6.89 7.68 29.01
N TYR A 3 6.13 8.71 29.41
CA TYR A 3 5.05 9.26 28.56
C TYR A 3 5.55 9.88 27.24
N SER A 4 6.78 10.40 27.21
CA SER A 4 7.39 10.98 26.02
C SER A 4 7.80 9.90 25.00
N SER A 5 8.18 8.71 25.44
CA SER A 5 8.59 7.61 24.56
C SER A 5 7.37 6.97 23.88
N ALA A 6 6.31 6.67 24.63
CA ALA A 6 5.08 6.09 24.09
C ALA A 6 4.41 7.00 23.03
N ALA A 7 4.34 8.30 23.27
CA ALA A 7 3.81 9.26 22.29
C ALA A 7 4.67 9.33 21.01
N SER A 8 6.00 9.24 21.14
CA SER A 8 6.92 9.19 20.01
C SER A 8 6.73 7.92 19.18
N ASP A 9 6.52 6.78 19.82
CA ASP A 9 6.36 5.50 19.15
C ASP A 9 5.01 5.40 18.43
N VAL A 10 3.93 5.91 19.01
CA VAL A 10 2.62 6.06 18.36
C VAL A 10 2.73 6.95 17.13
N TYR A 11 3.40 8.09 17.22
CA TYR A 11 3.59 8.99 16.09
C TYR A 11 4.40 8.35 14.96
N LYS A 12 5.49 7.64 15.29
CA LYS A 12 6.30 6.92 14.31
C LYS A 12 5.47 5.85 13.57
N ARG A 13 4.68 5.08 14.31
CA ARG A 13 3.79 4.06 13.74
C ARG A 13 2.77 4.69 12.78
N GLN A 14 2.14 5.79 13.16
CA GLN A 14 1.19 6.51 12.29
C GLN A 14 1.83 6.97 10.97
N VAL A 15 3.06 7.49 11.04
CA VAL A 15 3.80 7.92 9.84
C VAL A 15 4.12 6.73 8.94
N LEU A 16 4.54 5.59 9.52
CA LEU A 16 4.82 4.37 8.76
C LEU A 16 3.57 3.83 8.07
N THR A 17 2.46 3.70 8.80
CA THR A 17 1.18 3.24 8.24
C THR A 17 0.68 4.19 7.14
N SER A 18 0.82 5.51 7.31
CA SER A 18 0.46 6.49 6.27
C SER A 18 1.27 6.28 4.98
N ARG A 19 2.56 5.96 5.10
CA ARG A 19 3.42 5.66 3.95
C ARG A 19 3.07 4.33 3.29
N LEU A 20 2.71 3.32 4.08
CA LEU A 20 2.23 2.03 3.56
C LEU A 20 0.96 2.17 2.72
N ILE A 21 0.07 3.10 3.08
CA ILE A 21 -1.14 3.41 2.32
C ILE A 21 -0.82 4.24 1.07
N ASP A 22 -0.03 5.31 1.20
CA ASP A 22 0.25 6.26 0.12
C ASP A 22 1.06 5.63 -1.03
N ARG A 23 2.09 4.85 -0.71
CA ARG A 23 3.03 4.31 -1.72
C ARG A 23 2.37 3.46 -2.80
N PRO A 24 1.49 2.49 -2.49
CA PRO A 24 0.85 1.67 -3.52
C PRO A 24 -0.32 2.37 -4.21
N ILE A 25 -0.95 3.37 -3.59
CA ILE A 25 -2.10 4.10 -4.11
C ILE A 25 -1.68 5.17 -5.11
N ARG A 26 -0.62 5.91 -4.82
CA ARG A 26 -0.17 7.06 -5.63
C ARG A 26 0.05 6.74 -7.11
N PRO A 27 0.73 5.66 -7.52
CA PRO A 27 0.96 5.33 -8.93
C PRO A 27 -0.31 4.94 -9.69
N LEU A 28 -1.42 4.65 -9.00
CA LEU A 28 -2.69 4.28 -9.60
C LEU A 28 -3.57 5.49 -9.99
N PHE A 29 -3.11 6.70 -9.75
CA PHE A 29 -3.73 7.90 -10.31
C PHE A 29 -3.12 8.23 -11.67
N PRO A 30 -3.93 8.68 -12.66
CA PRO A 30 -3.42 9.04 -13.98
C PRO A 30 -2.48 10.24 -13.90
N LYS A 31 -1.47 10.25 -14.76
CA LYS A 31 -0.58 11.40 -14.93
C LYS A 31 -1.41 12.64 -15.31
N GLY A 32 -1.10 13.78 -14.74
CA GLY A 32 -1.83 15.02 -14.97
C GLY A 32 -3.08 15.22 -14.09
N PHE A 33 -3.43 14.26 -13.21
CA PHE A 33 -4.44 14.49 -12.18
C PHE A 33 -3.92 15.48 -11.14
N GLY A 34 -4.35 16.76 -11.26
CA GLY A 34 -3.80 17.86 -10.49
C GLY A 34 -4.57 18.20 -9.21
N ARG A 35 -5.51 17.37 -8.77
CA ARG A 35 -6.27 17.60 -7.53
C ARG A 35 -5.60 16.91 -6.34
N GLU A 36 -5.66 17.54 -5.18
CA GLU A 36 -5.21 16.92 -3.93
C GLU A 36 -6.25 15.89 -3.47
N VAL A 37 -5.77 14.72 -3.06
CA VAL A 37 -6.57 13.64 -2.47
C VAL A 37 -6.10 13.41 -1.06
N GLN A 38 -7.01 13.50 -0.11
CA GLN A 38 -6.76 13.19 1.29
C GLN A 38 -7.49 11.91 1.68
N ILE A 39 -6.75 10.94 2.22
CA ILE A 39 -7.28 9.68 2.73
C ILE A 39 -7.12 9.68 4.25
N ILE A 40 -8.22 9.48 4.96
CA ILE A 40 -8.24 9.42 6.42
C ILE A 40 -8.78 8.05 6.82
N CYS A 41 -7.92 7.25 7.46
CA CYS A 41 -8.31 5.96 8.03
C CYS A 41 -8.48 6.10 9.54
N THR A 42 -9.66 5.76 10.05
CA THR A 42 -9.96 5.78 11.49
C THR A 42 -10.26 4.37 11.95
N VAL A 43 -9.41 3.84 12.84
CA VAL A 43 -9.64 2.54 13.48
C VAL A 43 -10.67 2.72 14.59
N LEU A 44 -11.84 2.09 14.45
CA LEU A 44 -12.93 2.16 15.44
C LEU A 44 -12.83 1.07 16.49
N SER A 45 -12.34 -0.11 16.10
CA SER A 45 -12.17 -1.25 17.00
C SER A 45 -11.06 -2.14 16.45
N MET A 46 -10.21 -2.67 17.31
CA MET A 46 -9.11 -3.57 16.98
C MET A 46 -8.81 -4.47 18.15
N ASP A 47 -8.50 -5.74 17.91
CA ASP A 47 -7.97 -6.63 18.93
C ASP A 47 -6.51 -6.27 19.25
N LYS A 48 -6.04 -6.71 20.42
CA LYS A 48 -4.66 -6.44 20.87
C LYS A 48 -3.60 -7.16 20.01
N ASN A 49 -3.97 -8.29 19.43
CA ASN A 49 -3.08 -9.13 18.63
C ASN A 49 -3.20 -8.89 17.13
N ASP A 50 -4.09 -7.99 16.70
CA ASP A 50 -4.28 -7.67 15.29
C ASP A 50 -3.45 -6.46 14.84
N ASP A 51 -3.27 -6.37 13.52
CA ASP A 51 -2.64 -5.22 12.86
C ASP A 51 -3.62 -4.59 11.86
N ALA A 52 -3.72 -3.27 11.90
CA ALA A 52 -4.63 -2.52 11.04
C ALA A 52 -4.04 -2.16 9.66
N ASP A 53 -2.77 -2.42 9.40
CA ASP A 53 -2.06 -1.91 8.23
C ASP A 53 -2.65 -2.45 6.91
N ALA A 54 -2.78 -3.78 6.78
CA ALA A 54 -3.34 -4.39 5.57
C ALA A 54 -4.79 -3.95 5.31
N ILE A 55 -5.63 -3.99 6.34
CA ILE A 55 -7.05 -3.62 6.23
C ILE A 55 -7.24 -2.13 5.93
N SER A 56 -6.32 -1.27 6.38
CA SER A 56 -6.33 0.15 6.07
C SER A 56 -6.06 0.42 4.59
N ILE A 57 -5.16 -0.34 3.97
CA ILE A 57 -4.88 -0.25 2.53
C ILE A 57 -6.11 -0.71 1.72
N ILE A 58 -6.71 -1.84 2.10
CA ILE A 58 -7.92 -2.38 1.46
C ILE A 58 -9.09 -1.40 1.59
N GLY A 59 -9.31 -0.86 2.79
CA GLY A 59 -10.37 0.12 3.04
C GLY A 59 -10.17 1.43 2.27
N ALA A 60 -8.94 1.93 2.19
CA ALA A 60 -8.60 3.11 1.39
C ALA A 60 -8.86 2.86 -0.11
N SER A 61 -8.48 1.68 -0.62
CA SER A 61 -8.72 1.28 -2.00
C SER A 61 -10.21 1.22 -2.33
N ALA A 62 -11.00 0.56 -1.48
CA ALA A 62 -12.46 0.49 -1.63
C ALA A 62 -13.12 1.88 -1.62
N ALA A 63 -12.70 2.75 -0.69
CA ALA A 63 -13.22 4.12 -0.62
C ALA A 63 -12.88 4.94 -1.87
N LEU A 64 -11.66 4.82 -2.40
CA LEU A 64 -11.26 5.48 -3.64
C LEU A 64 -12.06 4.99 -4.84
N GLN A 65 -12.28 3.69 -4.97
CA GLN A 65 -13.11 3.12 -6.04
C GLN A 65 -14.56 3.64 -5.96
N LEU A 66 -15.11 3.78 -4.76
CA LEU A 66 -16.47 4.29 -4.54
C LEU A 66 -16.59 5.81 -4.69
N SER A 67 -15.49 6.55 -4.64
CA SER A 67 -15.49 8.01 -4.70
C SER A 67 -15.75 8.59 -6.08
N GLY A 68 -15.64 7.80 -7.15
CA GLY A 68 -15.70 8.27 -8.54
C GLY A 68 -14.44 9.00 -9.01
N LEU A 69 -13.38 9.04 -8.21
CA LEU A 69 -12.08 9.55 -8.63
C LEU A 69 -11.46 8.64 -9.70
N PRO A 70 -10.57 9.17 -10.58
CA PRO A 70 -9.92 8.39 -11.63
C PRO A 70 -8.80 7.49 -11.06
N PHE A 71 -9.18 6.58 -10.19
CA PHE A 71 -8.30 5.63 -9.54
C PHE A 71 -8.26 4.32 -10.33
N GLN A 72 -7.07 3.91 -10.79
CA GLN A 72 -6.84 2.73 -11.62
C GLN A 72 -6.61 1.47 -10.75
N GLY A 73 -7.56 1.15 -9.88
CA GLY A 73 -7.52 -0.03 -9.01
C GLY A 73 -8.71 -0.95 -9.25
N PRO A 74 -8.94 -2.01 -8.49
CA PRO A 74 -8.71 -2.11 -7.04
C PRO A 74 -7.29 -2.47 -6.64
N LEU A 75 -6.97 -2.14 -5.39
CA LEU A 75 -5.73 -2.49 -4.70
C LEU A 75 -6.07 -3.27 -3.45
N SER A 76 -5.31 -4.33 -3.19
CA SER A 76 -5.36 -5.08 -1.93
C SER A 76 -3.99 -5.15 -1.28
N ALA A 77 -3.96 -5.58 -0.03
CA ALA A 77 -2.74 -5.83 0.71
C ALA A 77 -2.87 -7.07 1.57
N ALA A 78 -1.73 -7.73 1.79
CA ALA A 78 -1.59 -8.88 2.66
C ALA A 78 -0.29 -8.80 3.45
N LYS A 79 -0.33 -9.21 4.71
CA LYS A 79 0.85 -9.42 5.53
C LYS A 79 1.23 -10.88 5.50
N VAL A 80 2.49 -11.19 5.30
CA VAL A 80 2.99 -12.57 5.24
C VAL A 80 4.09 -12.77 6.27
N GLY A 81 3.91 -13.79 7.09
CA GLY A 81 4.91 -14.35 7.97
C GLY A 81 5.50 -15.65 7.43
N PHE A 82 6.64 -16.09 7.98
CA PHE A 82 7.25 -17.37 7.68
C PHE A 82 7.64 -18.07 8.98
N ILE A 83 6.87 -19.11 9.34
CA ILE A 83 6.96 -19.83 10.62
C ILE A 83 7.10 -21.33 10.32
N ASP A 84 8.06 -21.98 10.90
CA ASP A 84 8.31 -23.42 10.74
C ASP A 84 8.33 -23.92 9.28
N GLY A 85 8.88 -23.09 8.38
CA GLY A 85 8.96 -23.43 6.96
C GLY A 85 7.68 -23.19 6.15
N ASN A 86 6.63 -22.59 6.73
CA ASN A 86 5.35 -22.33 6.08
C ASN A 86 5.05 -20.81 6.04
N TYR A 87 4.40 -20.37 4.94
CA TYR A 87 3.88 -19.02 4.85
C TYR A 87 2.56 -18.91 5.63
N VAL A 88 2.43 -17.85 6.42
CA VAL A 88 1.23 -17.54 7.21
C VAL A 88 0.67 -16.21 6.73
N LEU A 89 -0.61 -16.20 6.37
CA LEU A 89 -1.31 -14.99 5.94
C LEU A 89 -1.79 -14.19 7.15
N ASN A 90 -1.52 -12.89 7.16
CA ASN A 90 -1.93 -11.96 8.19
C ASN A 90 -1.66 -12.48 9.63
N PRO A 91 -0.40 -12.83 9.92
CA PRO A 91 -0.02 -13.37 11.23
C PRO A 91 -0.36 -12.36 12.33
N SER A 92 -0.81 -12.86 13.47
CA SER A 92 -1.00 -12.06 14.68
C SER A 92 0.33 -11.51 15.20
N LEU A 93 0.28 -10.53 16.10
CA LEU A 93 1.50 -9.97 16.69
C LEU A 93 2.31 -11.02 17.47
N ASP A 94 1.64 -11.99 18.10
CA ASP A 94 2.32 -13.10 18.81
C ASP A 94 3.02 -14.03 17.82
N GLU A 95 2.38 -14.39 16.72
CA GLU A 95 2.97 -15.22 15.65
C GLU A 95 4.13 -14.51 14.95
N LEU A 96 4.07 -13.19 14.81
CA LEU A 96 5.17 -12.40 14.25
C LEU A 96 6.44 -12.45 15.08
N ASN A 97 6.34 -12.62 16.41
CA ASN A 97 7.51 -12.77 17.27
C ASN A 97 8.28 -14.08 17.01
N GLU A 98 7.59 -15.12 16.51
CA GLU A 98 8.17 -16.42 16.16
C GLU A 98 8.54 -16.50 14.66
N SER A 99 8.08 -15.54 13.87
CA SER A 99 8.27 -15.50 12.44
C SER A 99 9.65 -15.00 12.04
N SER A 100 10.28 -15.67 11.06
CA SER A 100 11.50 -15.19 10.43
C SER A 100 11.25 -14.17 9.31
N LEU A 101 9.98 -13.88 8.98
CA LEU A 101 9.56 -12.92 7.97
C LEU A 101 8.41 -12.07 8.50
N ASN A 102 8.51 -10.76 8.29
CA ASN A 102 7.42 -9.82 8.43
C ASN A 102 7.35 -9.01 7.14
N MET A 103 6.47 -9.41 6.21
CA MET A 103 6.39 -8.81 4.88
C MET A 103 4.99 -8.26 4.63
N MET A 104 4.91 -6.99 4.26
CA MET A 104 3.70 -6.37 3.74
C MET A 104 3.79 -6.29 2.22
N VAL A 105 2.79 -6.84 1.54
CA VAL A 105 2.68 -6.80 0.07
C VAL A 105 1.38 -6.09 -0.29
N ALA A 106 1.45 -5.15 -1.23
CA ALA A 106 0.25 -4.51 -1.78
C ALA A 106 0.29 -4.55 -3.31
N GLY A 107 -0.84 -4.91 -3.91
CA GLY A 107 -0.93 -5.11 -5.36
C GLY A 107 -2.36 -5.18 -5.88
N SER A 108 -2.46 -5.23 -7.20
CA SER A 108 -3.67 -5.58 -7.94
C SER A 108 -3.66 -7.07 -8.30
N GLN A 109 -4.64 -7.50 -9.10
CA GLN A 109 -4.70 -8.86 -9.60
C GLN A 109 -3.45 -9.25 -10.41
N ASP A 110 -2.90 -8.31 -11.18
CA ASP A 110 -1.85 -8.56 -12.18
C ASP A 110 -0.47 -8.05 -11.78
N ALA A 111 -0.39 -7.14 -10.79
CA ALA A 111 0.86 -6.47 -10.46
C ALA A 111 1.01 -6.18 -8.96
N ILE A 112 2.25 -6.26 -8.49
CA ILE A 112 2.64 -5.85 -7.14
C ILE A 112 3.19 -4.41 -7.21
N PHE A 113 2.63 -3.51 -6.41
CA PHE A 113 3.01 -2.10 -6.35
C PHE A 113 3.93 -1.77 -5.18
N MET A 114 3.84 -2.55 -4.12
CA MET A 114 4.66 -2.32 -2.93
C MET A 114 5.00 -3.64 -2.25
N VAL A 115 6.26 -3.75 -1.85
CA VAL A 115 6.74 -4.76 -0.91
C VAL A 115 7.55 -4.03 0.16
N GLU A 116 7.27 -4.30 1.41
CA GLU A 116 8.06 -3.86 2.55
C GLU A 116 8.28 -5.06 3.47
N SER A 117 9.52 -5.38 3.79
CA SER A 117 9.82 -6.60 4.53
C SER A 117 10.97 -6.40 5.52
N GLU A 118 10.85 -7.11 6.62
CA GLU A 118 11.90 -7.38 7.58
C GLU A 118 12.06 -8.90 7.64
N ALA A 119 13.28 -9.41 7.39
CA ALA A 119 13.55 -10.84 7.26
C ALA A 119 14.84 -11.22 7.99
N ASN A 120 14.84 -12.38 8.63
CA ASN A 120 15.98 -12.97 9.29
C ASN A 120 16.53 -14.12 8.43
N GLU A 121 17.59 -13.84 7.65
CA GLU A 121 18.40 -14.81 6.88
C GLU A 121 17.60 -15.76 5.96
N LEU A 122 16.53 -15.24 5.29
CA LEU A 122 15.77 -16.01 4.32
C LEU A 122 16.44 -15.99 2.94
N SER A 123 16.28 -17.07 2.17
CA SER A 123 16.76 -17.17 0.80
C SER A 123 15.88 -16.35 -0.16
N GLU A 124 16.43 -15.99 -1.33
CA GLU A 124 15.69 -15.28 -2.39
C GLU A 124 14.45 -16.06 -2.84
N ASP A 125 14.53 -17.39 -2.94
CA ASP A 125 13.40 -18.24 -3.31
C ASP A 125 12.28 -18.19 -2.28
N GLN A 126 12.62 -18.16 -0.98
CA GLN A 126 11.64 -18.01 0.10
C GLN A 126 10.99 -16.61 0.08
N MET A 127 11.76 -15.56 -0.18
CA MET A 127 11.23 -14.21 -0.31
C MET A 127 10.29 -14.08 -1.52
N LEU A 128 10.69 -14.64 -2.66
CA LEU A 128 9.84 -14.66 -3.87
C LEU A 128 8.57 -15.48 -3.63
N GLY A 129 8.71 -16.64 -2.99
CA GLY A 129 7.57 -17.48 -2.61
C GLY A 129 6.56 -16.75 -1.72
N ALA A 130 7.02 -15.93 -0.77
CA ALA A 130 6.17 -15.11 0.09
C ALA A 130 5.36 -14.07 -0.72
N ILE A 131 5.99 -13.43 -1.70
CA ILE A 131 5.32 -12.46 -2.58
C ILE A 131 4.24 -13.13 -3.42
N LEU A 132 4.56 -14.28 -4.02
CA LEU A 132 3.59 -15.04 -4.83
C LEU A 132 2.43 -15.57 -3.97
N PHE A 133 2.71 -16.02 -2.76
CA PHE A 133 1.71 -16.42 -1.78
C PHE A 133 0.78 -15.24 -1.44
N ALA A 134 1.34 -14.07 -1.10
CA ALA A 134 0.55 -12.87 -0.84
C ALA A 134 -0.35 -12.50 -2.02
N GLN A 135 0.18 -12.52 -3.25
CA GLN A 135 -0.58 -12.19 -4.46
C GLN A 135 -1.76 -13.14 -4.67
N ALA A 136 -1.56 -14.44 -4.42
CA ALA A 136 -2.64 -15.42 -4.52
C ALA A 136 -3.74 -15.18 -3.47
N GLU A 137 -3.34 -14.89 -2.24
CA GLU A 137 -4.26 -14.69 -1.10
C GLU A 137 -4.97 -13.33 -1.12
N MET A 138 -4.48 -12.34 -1.86
CA MET A 138 -5.15 -11.05 -2.04
C MET A 138 -6.35 -11.11 -3.00
N LYS A 139 -6.47 -12.13 -3.85
CA LYS A 139 -7.55 -12.21 -4.86
C LYS A 139 -8.96 -12.09 -4.29
N PRO A 140 -9.34 -12.79 -3.22
CA PRO A 140 -10.68 -12.69 -2.68
C PRO A 140 -11.07 -11.27 -2.24
N SER A 141 -10.12 -10.52 -1.68
CA SER A 141 -10.38 -9.14 -1.26
C SER A 141 -10.50 -8.18 -2.44
N LEU A 142 -9.78 -8.41 -3.54
CA LEU A 142 -9.93 -7.66 -4.78
C LEU A 142 -11.31 -7.91 -5.41
N GLU A 143 -11.74 -9.17 -5.48
CA GLU A 143 -13.06 -9.57 -5.99
C GLU A 143 -14.19 -8.93 -5.16
N LEU A 144 -14.06 -8.89 -3.82
CA LEU A 144 -15.01 -8.23 -2.94
C LEU A 144 -15.12 -6.73 -3.18
N ILE A 145 -13.99 -6.04 -3.44
CA ILE A 145 -14.00 -4.62 -3.79
C ILE A 145 -14.72 -4.40 -5.12
N GLU A 146 -14.44 -5.22 -6.13
CA GLU A 146 -15.09 -5.14 -7.44
C GLU A 146 -16.60 -5.39 -7.34
N GLU A 147 -17.02 -6.38 -6.54
CA GLU A 147 -18.43 -6.65 -6.28
C GLU A 147 -19.10 -5.44 -5.61
N LEU A 148 -18.47 -4.86 -4.58
CA LEU A 148 -18.97 -3.68 -3.88
C LEU A 148 -19.14 -2.50 -4.84
N VAL A 149 -18.16 -2.24 -5.71
CA VAL A 149 -18.20 -1.18 -6.72
C VAL A 149 -19.30 -1.42 -7.73
N SER A 150 -19.52 -2.68 -8.16
CA SER A 150 -20.58 -3.05 -9.11
C SER A 150 -21.99 -2.80 -8.58
N GLN A 151 -22.18 -2.91 -7.26
CA GLN A 151 -23.44 -2.64 -6.59
C GLN A 151 -23.69 -1.15 -6.34
N ALA A 152 -22.65 -0.33 -6.39
CA ALA A 152 -22.73 1.11 -6.16
C ALA A 152 -22.96 1.85 -7.48
N SER A 153 -23.95 2.76 -7.51
CA SER A 153 -24.16 3.67 -8.65
C SER A 153 -23.19 4.85 -8.53
N ILE A 154 -21.99 4.70 -9.10
CA ILE A 154 -20.93 5.70 -9.00
C ILE A 154 -20.98 6.62 -10.21
N SER A 155 -20.97 7.94 -9.98
CA SER A 155 -20.80 8.93 -11.02
C SER A 155 -19.33 9.35 -11.10
N PRO A 156 -18.63 9.15 -12.22
CA PRO A 156 -17.25 9.57 -12.37
C PRO A 156 -17.11 11.09 -12.17
N ILE A 157 -16.06 11.49 -11.47
CA ILE A 157 -15.73 12.90 -11.27
C ILE A 157 -14.98 13.40 -12.51
N GLU A 158 -15.52 14.43 -13.17
CA GLU A 158 -14.82 15.11 -14.26
C GLU A 158 -13.62 15.89 -13.71
N TYR A 159 -12.48 15.76 -14.37
CA TYR A 159 -11.26 16.49 -14.03
C TYR A 159 -10.54 16.98 -15.28
N GLU A 160 -9.90 18.13 -15.14
CA GLU A 160 -9.03 18.68 -16.18
C GLU A 160 -7.62 18.08 -16.00
N THR A 161 -7.10 17.51 -17.07
CA THR A 161 -5.70 17.06 -17.11
C THR A 161 -4.80 18.29 -17.24
N LYS A 162 -3.90 18.49 -16.28
CA LYS A 162 -2.80 19.44 -16.48
C LYS A 162 -1.82 18.82 -17.47
N GLU A 163 -1.65 19.48 -18.63
CA GLU A 163 -0.55 19.13 -19.54
C GLU A 163 0.78 19.37 -18.80
N GLU A 164 1.62 18.33 -18.76
CA GLU A 164 2.99 18.51 -18.27
C GLU A 164 3.73 19.41 -19.27
N ASP A 165 4.29 20.49 -18.77
CA ASP A 165 5.18 21.33 -19.55
C ASP A 165 6.52 20.61 -19.75
N ILE A 166 6.57 19.84 -20.85
CA ILE A 166 7.73 19.01 -21.22
C ILE A 166 8.98 19.89 -21.40
N GLU A 167 8.82 21.13 -21.83
CA GLU A 167 9.93 22.08 -22.00
C GLU A 167 10.59 22.42 -20.66
N THR A 168 9.80 22.69 -19.64
CA THR A 168 10.31 22.95 -18.28
C THR A 168 10.96 21.70 -17.68
N CYS A 169 10.40 20.51 -17.90
CA CYS A 169 10.98 19.26 -17.44
C CYS A 169 12.33 18.97 -18.10
N LEU A 170 12.48 19.22 -19.41
CA LEU A 170 13.74 19.05 -20.14
C LEU A 170 14.82 20.05 -19.71
N LEU A 171 14.44 21.28 -19.32
CA LEU A 171 15.37 22.27 -18.79
C LEU A 171 16.03 21.82 -17.48
N TYR A 172 15.29 21.15 -16.59
CA TYR A 172 15.81 20.67 -15.31
C TYR A 172 16.57 19.34 -15.42
N THR A 173 16.29 18.51 -16.44
CA THR A 173 16.95 17.22 -16.66
C THR A 173 18.09 17.28 -17.67
N SER A 174 18.24 18.39 -18.38
CA SER A 174 19.38 18.61 -19.28
C SER A 174 20.67 18.79 -18.48
N PRO A 175 21.77 18.11 -18.83
CA PRO A 175 23.04 18.28 -18.16
C PRO A 175 23.49 19.76 -18.25
N SER A 176 23.90 20.31 -17.10
CA SER A 176 24.37 21.67 -17.02
C SER A 176 25.56 21.88 -17.99
N PRO A 177 25.64 23.02 -18.72
CA PRO A 177 26.80 23.32 -19.55
C PRO A 177 28.13 23.38 -18.79
N ARG A 178 28.10 23.26 -17.46
CA ARG A 178 29.28 23.26 -16.58
C ARG A 178 29.74 21.86 -16.18
N ASP A 179 28.99 20.82 -16.53
CA ASP A 179 29.40 19.42 -16.26
C ASP A 179 30.35 18.99 -17.40
N PRO A 180 31.68 18.83 -17.16
CA PRO A 180 32.59 18.33 -18.15
C PRO A 180 32.21 16.88 -18.50
N MET A 181 32.01 16.62 -19.77
CA MET A 181 31.90 15.25 -20.28
C MET A 181 33.21 14.49 -20.09
#